data_6aeb3519ef4ca6b756c90a90dfed217c
#
_entry.id   6aeb3519ef4ca6b756c90a90dfed217c
#
_cell.length_a   1.000
_cell.length_b   1.000
_cell.length_c   1.000
_cell.angle_alpha   90.00
_cell.angle_beta   90.00
_cell.angle_gamma   90.00
#
_symmetry.space_group_name_H-M   'P 1'
#
loop_
_entity.id
_entity.type
_entity.pdbx_description
1 polymer ?
#
loop_
_entity_poly.entity_id
_entity_poly.type
_entity_poly.pdbx_seq_one_letter_code
_entity_poly.pdbx_strand_id
1 'polypeptide(L)'
;MSQDLGASLPSRPDARRPNRMAAAGVALVVGLAGGGLIGLLTRGPSTPQIHQPSPLPSFTPPPVRKLVPDTLLAWTPGGLPDGLGREVARLPGVDHVVSVISGTAWLSGSTDADATRIDHPPAGLSIPLEVAGADPSAYTRFLAPADRAFLPALLNGQALLGTTSAKLRHLGPGSTLIFGSLRLRVAGVVSDAAIGAHEVLVSRRVAQSLKVTRDRYLLIDRARGASRKRLTKRIRSLLPPGVLLRVRGPGETPFFRQGDAVLPPVRLKVLFGEFAARPIAGGFLEIDPAWVRTHIVTVPVPILGKVRCNRALIPQLSSALAEVDRERLAEFIDRKDYAGCYSGRFLNRNPEAGISHHAWGVALDVNASTNQFGQSPHQDPRVVAIFRKWGFTWGGRWLLPDGMHFEFVSFPTGG
;
A
#
# COMPACT_ATOMS: atom_id res chain seq x y z
N MET A 1 5.74 -47.80 43.24
CA MET A 1 4.84 -47.20 44.24
C MET A 1 4.04 -46.19 43.45
N SER A 2 3.01 -46.60 42.78
CA SER A 2 1.58 -46.73 43.14
C SER A 2 1.05 -45.57 43.96
N GLN A 3 0.21 -44.74 43.36
CA GLN A 3 -1.19 -44.60 43.71
C GLN A 3 -1.98 -43.75 42.71
N ASP A 4 -2.97 -44.37 42.11
CA ASP A 4 -4.17 -43.83 41.49
C ASP A 4 -5.02 -43.03 42.48
N LEU A 5 -5.86 -42.13 41.93
CA LEU A 5 -7.23 -41.73 42.33
C LEU A 5 -7.64 -40.63 41.33
N GLY A 6 -8.58 -40.70 40.44
CA GLY A 6 -9.87 -41.34 40.37
C GLY A 6 -10.98 -40.48 40.97
N ALA A 7 -11.72 -39.68 40.15
CA ALA A 7 -13.11 -39.23 40.39
C ALA A 7 -13.57 -38.38 39.20
N SER A 8 -14.34 -38.84 38.28
CA SER A 8 -15.81 -39.00 38.23
C SER A 8 -16.56 -37.66 37.96
N LEU A 9 -17.12 -37.59 36.73
CA LEU A 9 -18.18 -36.67 36.25
C LEU A 9 -19.49 -36.88 37.01
N PRO A 10 -20.36 -35.92 37.05
CA PRO A 10 -21.79 -36.20 37.12
C PRO A 10 -22.56 -35.71 35.87
N SER A 11 -23.49 -36.53 35.56
CA SER A 11 -24.51 -36.66 34.56
C SER A 11 -25.52 -35.51 34.47
N ARG A 12 -26.08 -35.38 33.24
CA ARG A 12 -27.33 -34.66 32.89
C ARG A 12 -28.54 -35.16 33.65
N PRO A 13 -29.61 -34.39 33.68
CA PRO A 13 -30.91 -34.97 33.42
C PRO A 13 -31.69 -34.38 32.23
N ASP A 14 -32.40 -35.29 31.62
CA ASP A 14 -33.33 -35.13 30.51
C ASP A 14 -34.68 -34.52 30.85
N ALA A 15 -35.33 -34.06 29.76
CA ALA A 15 -36.77 -34.21 29.44
C ALA A 15 -37.79 -33.15 29.95
N ARG A 16 -38.45 -32.50 29.03
CA ARG A 16 -39.83 -32.80 28.57
C ARG A 16 -40.44 -31.64 27.75
N ARG A 17 -40.86 -32.00 26.50
CA ARG A 17 -41.93 -31.27 25.79
C ARG A 17 -43.31 -31.64 26.41
N PRO A 18 -44.36 -30.83 26.27
CA PRO A 18 -45.35 -31.18 25.32
C PRO A 18 -46.08 -30.06 24.51
N ASN A 19 -46.55 -30.48 23.37
CA ASN A 19 -47.58 -30.03 22.46
C ASN A 19 -48.81 -29.24 23.01
N ARG A 20 -49.38 -28.35 22.14
CA ARG A 20 -50.72 -28.40 21.49
C ARG A 20 -51.15 -26.98 21.08
N MET A 21 -51.35 -26.72 19.80
CA MET A 21 -52.59 -26.62 19.00
C MET A 21 -53.74 -25.78 19.59
N ALA A 22 -54.18 -24.77 18.82
CA ALA A 22 -55.52 -24.32 18.45
C ALA A 22 -55.35 -23.07 17.55
N ALA A 23 -55.76 -23.00 16.40
CA ALA A 23 -56.87 -23.11 15.47
C ALA A 23 -57.96 -22.01 15.66
N ALA A 24 -58.34 -21.43 14.50
CA ALA A 24 -59.57 -20.65 14.14
C ALA A 24 -59.50 -19.15 14.47
N GLY A 25 -59.97 -18.23 13.61
CA GLY A 25 -61.04 -18.30 12.66
C GLY A 25 -61.10 -17.09 11.70
N VAL A 26 -61.77 -17.33 10.68
CA VAL A 26 -62.15 -16.56 9.50
C VAL A 26 -63.00 -15.30 9.84
N ALA A 27 -62.72 -14.19 9.11
CA ALA A 27 -63.75 -13.22 8.79
C ALA A 27 -63.52 -12.59 7.41
N LEU A 28 -64.35 -12.96 6.48
CA LEU A 28 -64.50 -12.41 5.13
C LEU A 28 -65.42 -11.20 5.22
N VAL A 29 -64.98 -10.04 4.68
CA VAL A 29 -65.90 -8.99 4.32
C VAL A 29 -65.61 -8.53 2.89
N VAL A 30 -66.59 -8.77 2.03
CA VAL A 30 -66.67 -8.31 0.63
C VAL A 30 -67.17 -6.89 0.61
N GLY A 31 -66.48 -6.02 -0.13
CA GLY A 31 -66.96 -4.68 -0.48
C GLY A 31 -66.49 -4.33 -1.89
N LEU A 32 -67.38 -4.50 -2.87
CA LEU A 32 -67.21 -4.02 -4.26
C LEU A 32 -67.57 -2.53 -4.33
N ALA A 33 -66.71 -1.75 -5.01
CA ALA A 33 -67.01 -0.88 -6.14
C ALA A 33 -66.00 0.26 -6.27
N GLY A 34 -65.52 0.49 -7.49
CA GLY A 34 -64.86 1.73 -7.88
C GLY A 34 -63.66 1.50 -8.74
N GLY A 35 -63.78 1.52 -10.07
CA GLY A 35 -62.76 1.30 -11.05
C GLY A 35 -61.59 2.28 -10.99
N GLY A 36 -60.42 1.76 -11.24
CA GLY A 36 -59.23 2.52 -11.50
C GLY A 36 -58.14 1.56 -12.00
N LEU A 37 -57.86 1.61 -13.29
CA LEU A 37 -56.82 0.86 -13.98
C LEU A 37 -55.46 1.27 -13.41
N ILE A 38 -54.90 0.50 -12.50
CA ILE A 38 -53.50 0.65 -12.09
C ILE A 38 -52.78 -0.62 -12.50
N GLY A 39 -51.92 -0.48 -13.52
CA GLY A 39 -51.05 -1.57 -13.98
C GLY A 39 -50.18 -2.09 -12.86
N LEU A 40 -50.33 -3.35 -12.50
CA LEU A 40 -49.44 -4.09 -11.65
C LEU A 40 -48.12 -4.30 -12.42
N LEU A 41 -47.13 -3.41 -12.20
CA LEU A 41 -45.73 -3.70 -12.49
C LEU A 41 -45.26 -4.70 -11.44
N THR A 42 -45.17 -5.95 -11.82
CA THR A 42 -44.48 -6.98 -11.05
C THR A 42 -43.00 -6.57 -10.93
N ARG A 43 -42.64 -6.02 -9.77
CA ARG A 43 -41.24 -5.88 -9.41
C ARG A 43 -40.64 -7.28 -9.21
N GLY A 44 -39.92 -7.79 -10.21
CA GLY A 44 -39.01 -8.91 -10.03
C GLY A 44 -37.95 -8.55 -8.98
N PRO A 45 -37.32 -9.54 -8.36
CA PRO A 45 -36.28 -9.29 -7.38
C PRO A 45 -35.18 -8.42 -8.04
N SER A 46 -35.03 -7.20 -7.55
CA SER A 46 -33.98 -6.27 -7.98
C SER A 46 -32.63 -6.92 -7.65
N THR A 47 -31.99 -7.41 -8.66
CA THR A 47 -30.53 -7.72 -8.59
C THR A 47 -29.85 -6.49 -8.01
N PRO A 48 -28.99 -6.63 -6.98
CA PRO A 48 -28.25 -5.50 -6.47
C PRO A 48 -27.45 -4.92 -7.64
N GLN A 49 -27.80 -3.74 -8.12
CA GLN A 49 -26.94 -2.99 -9.03
C GLN A 49 -25.64 -2.74 -8.26
N ILE A 50 -24.60 -3.48 -8.64
CA ILE A 50 -23.23 -3.14 -8.27
C ILE A 50 -23.03 -1.75 -8.87
N HIS A 51 -23.03 -0.72 -8.02
CA HIS A 51 -22.62 0.61 -8.43
C HIS A 51 -21.21 0.44 -8.99
N GLN A 52 -21.09 0.53 -10.31
CA GLN A 52 -19.76 0.69 -10.93
C GLN A 52 -19.19 1.98 -10.34
N PRO A 53 -18.04 1.92 -9.68
CA PRO A 53 -17.37 3.15 -9.26
C PRO A 53 -17.20 4.01 -10.49
N SER A 54 -17.48 5.30 -10.36
CA SER A 54 -17.23 6.29 -11.42
C SER A 54 -15.84 6.03 -12.02
N PRO A 55 -15.67 6.12 -13.36
CA PRO A 55 -14.39 5.86 -13.99
C PRO A 55 -13.33 6.70 -13.29
N LEU A 56 -12.39 6.02 -12.62
CA LEU A 56 -11.27 6.67 -11.96
C LEU A 56 -10.46 7.39 -13.02
N PRO A 57 -10.04 8.63 -12.78
CA PRO A 57 -9.26 9.39 -13.75
C PRO A 57 -8.06 8.55 -14.17
N SER A 58 -7.91 8.37 -15.48
CA SER A 58 -6.76 7.68 -16.06
C SER A 58 -5.49 8.26 -15.48
N PHE A 59 -4.66 7.41 -14.85
CA PHE A 59 -3.38 7.84 -14.32
C PHE A 59 -2.44 8.08 -15.50
N THR A 60 -2.29 9.34 -15.89
CA THR A 60 -1.13 9.79 -16.65
C THR A 60 -0.04 10.08 -15.61
N PRO A 61 1.09 9.35 -15.60
CA PRO A 61 2.21 9.71 -14.74
C PRO A 61 2.51 11.19 -14.98
N PRO A 62 2.69 12.00 -13.92
CA PRO A 62 3.06 13.39 -14.12
C PRO A 62 4.31 13.42 -15.01
N PRO A 63 4.39 14.34 -16.00
CA PRO A 63 5.55 14.44 -16.86
C PRO A 63 6.77 14.54 -15.94
N VAL A 64 7.73 13.63 -16.15
CA VAL A 64 8.97 13.59 -15.38
C VAL A 64 9.66 14.92 -15.64
N ARG A 65 9.36 15.95 -14.82
CA ARG A 65 10.18 17.14 -14.76
C ARG A 65 11.58 16.62 -14.48
N LYS A 66 12.53 16.92 -15.36
CA LYS A 66 13.93 16.60 -15.15
C LYS A 66 14.27 17.05 -13.74
N LEU A 67 14.23 16.12 -12.78
CA LEU A 67 14.96 16.28 -11.54
C LEU A 67 16.36 16.72 -11.97
N VAL A 68 17.07 17.43 -11.11
CA VAL A 68 18.40 17.93 -11.42
C VAL A 68 19.11 17.01 -12.42
N PRO A 69 19.57 17.54 -13.59
CA PRO A 69 20.14 16.70 -14.63
C PRO A 69 21.16 15.75 -13.99
N ASP A 70 21.12 14.47 -14.37
CA ASP A 70 22.05 13.47 -13.89
C ASP A 70 21.85 12.91 -12.46
N THR A 71 20.73 13.18 -11.78
CA THR A 71 20.41 12.53 -10.50
C THR A 71 20.24 11.03 -10.66
N LEU A 72 20.90 10.25 -9.79
CA LEU A 72 20.69 8.81 -9.66
C LEU A 72 20.10 8.51 -8.29
N LEU A 73 19.31 7.44 -8.21
CA LEU A 73 18.84 6.87 -6.96
C LEU A 73 19.44 5.48 -6.80
N ALA A 74 20.16 5.26 -5.70
CA ALA A 74 20.76 3.97 -5.37
C ALA A 74 20.14 3.40 -4.10
N TRP A 75 19.71 2.14 -4.11
CA TRP A 75 19.12 1.47 -2.97
C TRP A 75 19.43 -0.02 -2.93
N THR A 76 19.30 -0.61 -1.74
CA THR A 76 19.48 -2.02 -1.47
C THR A 76 18.24 -2.58 -0.75
N PRO A 77 17.85 -3.85 -0.97
CA PRO A 77 16.79 -4.48 -0.18
C PRO A 77 17.13 -4.43 1.32
N GLY A 78 16.13 -4.07 2.13
CA GLY A 78 16.32 -3.96 3.58
C GLY A 78 16.96 -2.65 4.07
N GLY A 79 17.42 -1.76 3.20
CA GLY A 79 18.05 -0.48 3.51
C GLY A 79 19.56 -0.49 3.29
N LEU A 80 20.15 0.68 3.36
CA LEU A 80 21.57 0.88 3.06
C LEU A 80 22.47 0.40 4.21
N PRO A 81 23.65 -0.17 3.93
CA PRO A 81 24.70 -0.34 4.92
C PRO A 81 25.14 0.98 5.53
N ASP A 82 25.55 0.94 6.80
CA ASP A 82 26.01 2.11 7.52
C ASP A 82 27.24 2.74 6.84
N GLY A 83 27.21 4.06 6.71
CA GLY A 83 28.32 4.81 6.13
C GLY A 83 28.39 4.83 4.61
N LEU A 84 27.60 4.02 3.89
CA LEU A 84 27.66 3.93 2.43
C LEU A 84 27.53 5.31 1.76
N GLY A 85 26.65 6.19 2.25
CA GLY A 85 26.52 7.54 1.70
C GLY A 85 27.81 8.35 1.74
N ARG A 86 28.59 8.24 2.82
CA ARG A 86 29.88 8.92 2.96
C ARG A 86 30.94 8.35 2.01
N GLU A 87 30.92 7.05 1.80
CA GLU A 87 31.85 6.38 0.87
C GLU A 87 31.52 6.74 -0.57
N VAL A 88 30.23 6.71 -0.93
CA VAL A 88 29.76 7.11 -2.27
C VAL A 88 30.07 8.57 -2.58
N ALA A 89 29.99 9.47 -1.58
CA ALA A 89 30.33 10.88 -1.77
C ALA A 89 31.80 11.12 -2.14
N ARG A 90 32.70 10.16 -1.85
CA ARG A 90 34.14 10.24 -2.19
C ARG A 90 34.47 9.65 -3.55
N LEU A 91 33.50 9.04 -4.23
CA LEU A 91 33.75 8.39 -5.52
C LEU A 91 33.98 9.43 -6.63
N PRO A 92 34.97 9.21 -7.50
CA PRO A 92 35.15 10.04 -8.68
C PRO A 92 33.92 9.98 -9.59
N GLY A 93 33.41 11.15 -9.99
CA GLY A 93 32.19 11.30 -10.78
C GLY A 93 30.91 11.48 -9.96
N VAL A 94 31.03 11.76 -8.68
CA VAL A 94 29.94 12.16 -7.78
C VAL A 94 30.19 13.59 -7.35
N ASP A 95 29.23 14.48 -7.60
CA ASP A 95 29.30 15.87 -7.18
C ASP A 95 28.61 16.07 -5.82
N HIS A 96 27.50 15.36 -5.59
CA HIS A 96 26.78 15.47 -4.34
C HIS A 96 25.99 14.18 -4.03
N VAL A 97 25.84 13.89 -2.72
CA VAL A 97 25.06 12.73 -2.23
C VAL A 97 24.24 13.16 -1.03
N VAL A 98 23.01 12.70 -0.97
CA VAL A 98 22.21 12.73 0.24
C VAL A 98 21.66 11.33 0.56
N SER A 99 21.79 10.93 1.81
CA SER A 99 21.17 9.71 2.33
C SER A 99 19.79 10.06 2.87
N VAL A 100 18.79 9.33 2.42
CA VAL A 100 17.39 9.52 2.82
C VAL A 100 16.97 8.35 3.71
N ILE A 101 16.56 8.68 4.93
CA ILE A 101 15.84 7.75 5.80
C ILE A 101 14.35 7.78 5.42
N SER A 102 13.70 6.65 5.43
CA SER A 102 12.24 6.63 5.25
C SER A 102 11.58 5.45 5.96
N GLY A 103 10.32 5.62 6.32
CA GLY A 103 9.53 4.63 7.01
C GLY A 103 8.12 5.11 7.29
N THR A 104 7.38 4.32 8.06
CA THR A 104 6.01 4.63 8.47
C THR A 104 5.99 5.38 9.79
N ALA A 105 5.34 6.54 9.83
CA ALA A 105 4.99 7.25 11.06
C ALA A 105 3.47 7.21 11.26
N TRP A 106 3.02 7.33 12.52
CA TRP A 106 1.63 7.09 12.92
C TRP A 106 0.94 8.41 13.27
N LEU A 107 0.17 8.96 12.32
CA LEU A 107 -0.57 10.20 12.50
C LEU A 107 -1.76 9.97 13.42
N SER A 108 -1.78 10.63 14.57
CA SER A 108 -2.89 10.59 15.55
C SER A 108 -3.93 11.67 15.31
N GLY A 109 -3.64 12.63 14.44
CA GLY A 109 -4.58 13.68 14.05
C GLY A 109 -3.90 14.77 13.24
N SER A 110 -4.71 15.67 12.68
CA SER A 110 -4.22 16.90 12.02
C SER A 110 -5.22 18.04 12.21
N THR A 111 -4.73 19.26 12.03
CA THR A 111 -5.56 20.45 11.91
C THR A 111 -5.15 21.25 10.68
N ASP A 112 -6.09 21.97 10.09
CA ASP A 112 -5.80 22.97 9.06
C ASP A 112 -5.11 24.23 9.63
N ALA A 113 -4.93 25.25 8.81
CA ALA A 113 -4.31 26.52 9.20
C ALA A 113 -5.15 27.30 10.24
N ASP A 114 -6.46 27.10 10.25
CA ASP A 114 -7.44 27.72 11.13
C ASP A 114 -7.67 26.89 12.41
N ALA A 115 -6.83 25.89 12.66
CA ALA A 115 -6.91 24.95 13.76
C ALA A 115 -8.16 24.04 13.74
N THR A 116 -8.89 23.97 12.65
CA THR A 116 -9.98 23.01 12.47
C THR A 116 -9.43 21.60 12.41
N ARG A 117 -10.00 20.68 13.15
CA ARG A 117 -9.59 19.28 13.18
C ARG A 117 -10.00 18.59 11.87
N ILE A 118 -9.02 18.04 11.16
CA ILE A 118 -9.22 17.34 9.89
C ILE A 118 -9.12 15.83 10.08
N ASP A 119 -7.91 15.31 10.35
CA ASP A 119 -7.75 13.89 10.64
C ASP A 119 -8.07 13.61 12.12
N HIS A 120 -8.91 12.59 12.34
CA HIS A 120 -9.32 12.16 13.68
C HIS A 120 -9.59 10.65 13.69
N PRO A 121 -8.53 9.82 13.57
CA PRO A 121 -8.69 8.37 13.58
C PRO A 121 -9.40 7.87 14.85
N PRO A 122 -10.05 6.70 14.81
CA PRO A 122 -10.67 6.10 15.99
C PRO A 122 -9.67 5.94 17.13
N ALA A 123 -10.17 5.98 18.38
CA ALA A 123 -9.34 5.84 19.57
C ALA A 123 -8.46 4.58 19.52
N GLY A 124 -7.19 4.73 19.85
CA GLY A 124 -6.21 3.64 19.83
C GLY A 124 -5.67 3.27 18.44
N LEU A 125 -6.16 3.91 17.37
CA LEU A 125 -5.66 3.74 16.00
C LEU A 125 -5.00 5.04 15.52
N SER A 126 -4.16 4.92 14.50
CA SER A 126 -3.50 6.06 13.85
C SER A 126 -3.39 5.82 12.35
N ILE A 127 -3.32 6.87 11.57
CA ILE A 127 -3.17 6.79 10.13
C ILE A 127 -1.68 6.60 9.79
N PRO A 128 -1.28 5.53 9.10
CA PRO A 128 0.11 5.34 8.72
C PRO A 128 0.49 6.30 7.59
N LEU A 129 1.53 7.12 7.78
CA LEU A 129 2.10 8.00 6.77
C LEU A 129 3.51 7.55 6.38
N GLU A 130 3.82 7.54 5.11
CA GLU A 130 5.21 7.43 4.65
C GLU A 130 5.95 8.75 4.84
N VAL A 131 6.97 8.74 5.68
CA VAL A 131 7.82 9.88 5.97
C VAL A 131 9.20 9.67 5.38
N ALA A 132 9.70 10.67 4.66
CA ALA A 132 11.10 10.78 4.27
C ALA A 132 11.80 11.81 5.15
N GLY A 133 13.03 11.49 5.56
CA GLY A 133 13.88 12.39 6.33
C GLY A 133 15.28 12.47 5.75
N ALA A 134 15.81 13.67 5.61
CA ALA A 134 17.14 13.89 5.09
C ALA A 134 17.79 15.12 5.76
N ASP A 135 19.09 15.31 5.54
CA ASP A 135 19.73 16.59 5.81
C ASP A 135 19.12 17.66 4.89
N PRO A 136 18.50 18.73 5.42
CA PRO A 136 17.81 19.70 4.58
C PRO A 136 18.73 20.41 3.58
N SER A 137 19.95 20.77 4.01
CA SER A 137 20.91 21.49 3.16
C SER A 137 21.37 20.63 1.98
N ALA A 138 21.57 19.35 2.22
CA ALA A 138 21.93 18.38 1.19
C ALA A 138 20.74 18.07 0.27
N TYR A 139 19.55 17.88 0.84
CA TYR A 139 18.37 17.45 0.07
C TYR A 139 17.83 18.54 -0.86
N THR A 140 17.85 19.81 -0.45
CA THR A 140 17.33 20.91 -1.26
C THR A 140 18.02 21.08 -2.61
N ARG A 141 19.25 20.56 -2.77
CA ARG A 141 19.93 20.52 -4.08
C ARG A 141 19.18 19.66 -5.11
N PHE A 142 18.42 18.68 -4.65
CA PHE A 142 17.61 17.79 -5.47
C PHE A 142 16.19 18.32 -5.71
N LEU A 143 15.80 19.40 -5.05
CA LEU A 143 14.52 20.07 -5.26
C LEU A 143 14.57 21.03 -6.45
N ALA A 144 13.40 21.27 -7.05
CA ALA A 144 13.24 22.33 -8.03
C ALA A 144 13.65 23.69 -7.42
N PRO A 145 14.19 24.64 -8.21
CA PRO A 145 14.65 25.94 -7.68
C PRO A 145 13.61 26.65 -6.80
N ALA A 146 12.33 26.63 -7.19
CA ALA A 146 11.25 27.23 -6.41
C ALA A 146 11.06 26.56 -5.03
N ASP A 147 11.23 25.24 -4.95
CA ASP A 147 11.02 24.50 -3.71
C ASP A 147 12.20 24.65 -2.73
N ARG A 148 13.35 25.15 -3.19
CA ARG A 148 14.52 25.42 -2.33
C ARG A 148 14.26 26.50 -1.30
N ALA A 149 13.27 27.36 -1.52
CA ALA A 149 12.81 28.35 -0.55
C ALA A 149 12.33 27.75 0.77
N PHE A 150 11.99 26.46 0.81
CA PHE A 150 11.57 25.75 2.03
C PHE A 150 12.74 25.31 2.93
N LEU A 151 14.01 25.53 2.53
CA LEU A 151 15.17 25.13 3.35
C LEU A 151 15.11 25.69 4.79
N PRO A 152 14.84 26.97 5.05
CA PRO A 152 14.76 27.48 6.42
C PRO A 152 13.67 26.79 7.25
N ALA A 153 12.52 26.49 6.65
CA ALA A 153 11.42 25.80 7.32
C ALA A 153 11.80 24.37 7.73
N LEU A 154 12.47 23.62 6.84
CA LEU A 154 12.96 22.27 7.15
C LEU A 154 14.04 22.29 8.23
N LEU A 155 14.96 23.28 8.24
CA LEU A 155 15.96 23.47 9.29
C LEU A 155 15.31 23.75 10.64
N ASN A 156 14.20 24.50 10.65
CA ASN A 156 13.39 24.80 11.82
C ASN A 156 12.42 23.66 12.22
N GLY A 157 12.57 22.48 11.66
CA GLY A 157 11.80 21.29 12.03
C GLY A 157 10.38 21.22 11.49
N GLN A 158 10.02 22.07 10.52
CA GLN A 158 8.72 22.00 9.83
C GLN A 158 8.70 20.90 8.77
N ALA A 159 7.51 20.58 8.29
CA ALA A 159 7.26 19.51 7.31
C ALA A 159 6.86 20.08 5.94
N LEU A 160 7.19 19.34 4.89
CA LEU A 160 6.59 19.52 3.56
C LEU A 160 5.67 18.35 3.26
N LEU A 161 4.51 18.61 2.67
CA LEU A 161 3.58 17.58 2.19
C LEU A 161 3.77 17.35 0.69
N GLY A 162 3.65 16.11 0.26
CA GLY A 162 3.44 15.78 -1.14
C GLY A 162 2.05 16.22 -1.61
N THR A 163 1.95 16.65 -2.88
CA THR A 163 0.68 17.14 -3.45
C THR A 163 -0.47 16.17 -3.28
N THR A 164 -0.24 14.86 -3.47
CA THR A 164 -1.29 13.84 -3.31
C THR A 164 -1.73 13.74 -1.85
N SER A 165 -0.79 13.72 -0.90
CA SER A 165 -1.09 13.67 0.53
C SER A 165 -1.84 14.91 1.01
N ALA A 166 -1.40 16.10 0.57
CA ALA A 166 -2.05 17.37 0.89
C ALA A 166 -3.51 17.40 0.41
N LYS A 167 -3.77 16.95 -0.82
CA LYS A 167 -5.13 16.86 -1.38
C LYS A 167 -6.00 15.83 -0.65
N LEU A 168 -5.45 14.64 -0.37
CA LEU A 168 -6.18 13.57 0.33
C LEU A 168 -6.64 14.02 1.72
N ARG A 169 -5.85 14.85 2.39
CA ARG A 169 -6.09 15.32 3.76
C ARG A 169 -6.71 16.71 3.83
N HIS A 170 -6.89 17.39 2.69
CA HIS A 170 -7.32 18.80 2.68
C HIS A 170 -6.43 19.70 3.56
N LEU A 171 -5.10 19.44 3.55
CA LEU A 171 -4.12 20.19 4.31
C LEU A 171 -3.21 21.01 3.39
N GLY A 172 -2.74 22.15 3.90
CA GLY A 172 -1.86 23.07 3.20
C GLY A 172 -0.85 23.74 4.11
N PRO A 173 -0.16 24.79 3.64
CA PRO A 173 0.74 25.59 4.47
C PRO A 173 0.00 26.12 5.72
N GLY A 174 0.68 26.08 6.88
CA GLY A 174 0.10 26.49 8.16
C GLY A 174 -0.62 25.38 8.93
N SER A 175 -1.03 24.31 8.27
CA SER A 175 -1.62 23.12 8.90
C SER A 175 -0.65 22.46 9.89
N THR A 176 -1.18 21.62 10.78
CA THR A 176 -0.38 20.88 11.77
C THR A 176 -0.67 19.37 11.66
N LEU A 177 0.39 18.57 11.54
CA LEU A 177 0.36 17.12 11.68
C LEU A 177 0.68 16.74 13.13
N ILE A 178 -0.06 15.79 13.71
CA ILE A 178 0.06 15.36 15.10
C ILE A 178 0.46 13.88 15.14
N PHE A 179 1.61 13.60 15.77
CA PHE A 179 2.14 12.24 15.95
C PHE A 179 2.35 12.00 17.45
N GLY A 180 1.31 11.55 18.15
CA GLY A 180 1.32 11.48 19.60
C GLY A 180 1.48 12.86 20.23
N SER A 181 2.58 13.09 20.94
CA SER A 181 2.90 14.40 21.52
C SER A 181 3.60 15.36 20.54
N LEU A 182 4.15 14.86 19.44
CA LEU A 182 4.87 15.69 18.46
C LEU A 182 3.88 16.39 17.54
N ARG A 183 4.04 17.71 17.39
CA ARG A 183 3.28 18.55 16.46
C ARG A 183 4.22 19.10 15.40
N LEU A 184 3.92 18.86 14.14
CA LEU A 184 4.71 19.34 13.00
C LEU A 184 3.90 20.32 12.18
N ARG A 185 4.35 21.57 12.10
CA ARG A 185 3.76 22.56 11.22
C ARG A 185 4.12 22.24 9.76
N VAL A 186 3.17 22.34 8.88
CA VAL A 186 3.34 22.22 7.42
C VAL A 186 3.80 23.57 6.88
N ALA A 187 5.00 23.61 6.32
CA ALA A 187 5.56 24.83 5.70
C ALA A 187 5.06 25.02 4.26
N GLY A 188 4.81 23.92 3.56
CA GLY A 188 4.42 23.97 2.17
C GLY A 188 4.05 22.64 1.58
N VAL A 189 3.60 22.69 0.34
CA VAL A 189 3.24 21.53 -0.47
C VAL A 189 4.15 21.50 -1.69
N VAL A 190 4.79 20.36 -1.94
CA VAL A 190 5.68 20.13 -3.08
C VAL A 190 5.15 19.01 -3.96
N SER A 191 5.64 18.90 -5.19
CA SER A 191 5.22 17.80 -6.07
C SER A 191 5.60 16.45 -5.49
N ASP A 192 4.78 15.42 -5.71
CA ASP A 192 5.11 14.05 -5.30
C ASP A 192 6.46 13.60 -5.86
N ALA A 193 6.82 14.04 -7.08
CA ALA A 193 8.11 13.73 -7.69
C ALA A 193 9.28 14.32 -6.91
N ALA A 194 9.11 15.47 -6.27
CA ALA A 194 10.17 16.12 -5.50
C ALA A 194 10.59 15.33 -4.25
N ILE A 195 9.67 14.55 -3.70
CA ILE A 195 9.87 13.77 -2.47
C ILE A 195 9.71 12.27 -2.67
N GLY A 196 9.82 11.78 -3.92
CA GLY A 196 9.71 10.36 -4.24
C GLY A 196 8.36 9.75 -3.89
N ALA A 197 7.29 10.55 -3.95
CA ALA A 197 5.93 10.18 -3.56
C ALA A 197 5.78 9.67 -2.10
N HIS A 198 6.70 10.06 -1.22
CA HIS A 198 6.43 10.01 0.22
C HIS A 198 5.35 11.03 0.58
N GLU A 199 4.64 10.80 1.67
CA GLU A 199 3.56 11.69 2.08
C GLU A 199 4.10 12.97 2.74
N VAL A 200 5.21 12.82 3.50
CA VAL A 200 5.81 13.88 4.29
C VAL A 200 7.32 13.89 4.11
N LEU A 201 7.91 15.05 3.87
CA LEU A 201 9.35 15.29 3.97
C LEU A 201 9.65 16.16 5.18
N VAL A 202 10.62 15.73 5.99
CA VAL A 202 11.12 16.46 7.16
C VAL A 202 12.64 16.39 7.22
N SER A 203 13.25 17.15 8.16
CA SER A 203 14.66 16.96 8.47
C SER A 203 14.92 15.56 9.04
N ARG A 204 16.14 15.02 8.86
CA ARG A 204 16.55 13.73 9.44
C ARG A 204 16.27 13.66 10.94
N ARG A 205 16.57 14.74 11.68
CA ARG A 205 16.31 14.83 13.12
C ARG A 205 14.83 14.66 13.47
N VAL A 206 13.94 15.31 12.75
CA VAL A 206 12.49 15.17 12.96
C VAL A 206 12.02 13.77 12.61
N ALA A 207 12.49 13.19 11.50
CA ALA A 207 12.14 11.80 11.14
C ALA A 207 12.58 10.81 12.22
N GLN A 208 13.77 10.98 12.80
CA GLN A 208 14.26 10.16 13.90
C GLN A 208 13.39 10.28 15.16
N SER A 209 12.87 11.49 15.48
CA SER A 209 11.89 11.69 16.54
C SER A 209 10.58 10.91 16.29
N LEU A 210 10.23 10.71 15.03
CA LEU A 210 9.11 9.88 14.60
C LEU A 210 9.44 8.37 14.53
N LYS A 211 10.62 7.95 15.00
CA LYS A 211 11.13 6.58 14.95
C LYS A 211 11.41 6.07 13.52
N VAL A 212 11.56 6.97 12.57
CA VAL A 212 12.02 6.68 11.21
C VAL A 212 13.51 6.88 11.17
N THR A 213 14.28 5.79 11.20
CA THR A 213 15.74 5.81 11.39
C THR A 213 16.53 5.16 10.27
N ARG A 214 15.90 4.28 9.48
CA ARG A 214 16.58 3.44 8.49
C ARG A 214 16.97 4.22 7.24
N ASP A 215 18.26 4.25 6.91
CA ASP A 215 18.72 4.72 5.60
C ASP A 215 18.20 3.80 4.50
N ARG A 216 17.44 4.36 3.55
CA ARG A 216 16.77 3.57 2.51
C ARG A 216 17.41 3.71 1.15
N TYR A 217 17.81 4.92 0.79
CA TYR A 217 18.39 5.19 -0.51
C TYR A 217 19.29 6.41 -0.50
N LEU A 218 20.14 6.47 -1.50
CA LEU A 218 20.92 7.66 -1.82
C LEU A 218 20.32 8.37 -3.03
N LEU A 219 20.22 9.68 -2.95
CA LEU A 219 20.18 10.52 -4.14
C LEU A 219 21.59 11.01 -4.44
N ILE A 220 22.02 10.83 -5.68
CA ILE A 220 23.39 11.08 -6.13
C ILE A 220 23.33 12.04 -7.30
N ASP A 221 23.91 13.22 -7.15
CA ASP A 221 24.17 14.13 -8.24
C ASP A 221 25.47 13.71 -8.92
N ARG A 222 25.37 13.36 -10.18
CA ARG A 222 26.46 12.80 -10.94
C ARG A 222 27.20 13.94 -11.68
N ALA A 223 28.51 13.97 -11.57
CA ALA A 223 29.33 14.91 -12.29
C ALA A 223 29.07 14.82 -13.81
N ARG A 224 29.10 15.98 -14.46
CA ARG A 224 28.84 16.08 -15.90
C ARG A 224 29.76 15.13 -16.68
N GLY A 225 29.18 14.30 -17.53
CA GLY A 225 29.92 13.31 -18.34
C GLY A 225 30.37 12.04 -17.58
N ALA A 226 30.14 11.95 -16.27
CA ALA A 226 30.45 10.72 -15.53
C ALA A 226 29.57 9.55 -15.99
N SER A 227 30.17 8.39 -16.21
CA SER A 227 29.43 7.20 -16.67
C SER A 227 28.64 6.55 -15.56
N ARG A 228 27.30 6.49 -15.71
CA ARG A 228 26.41 5.76 -14.78
C ARG A 228 26.87 4.31 -14.58
N LYS A 229 27.22 3.59 -15.66
CA LYS A 229 27.67 2.18 -15.58
C LYS A 229 28.91 2.04 -14.71
N ARG A 230 29.91 2.92 -14.86
CA ARG A 230 31.13 2.94 -14.05
C ARG A 230 30.83 3.28 -12.60
N LEU A 231 29.99 4.28 -12.37
CA LEU A 231 29.59 4.68 -11.02
C LEU A 231 28.82 3.56 -10.31
N THR A 232 27.85 2.93 -10.98
CA THR A 232 27.13 1.76 -10.43
C THR A 232 28.09 0.63 -10.04
N LYS A 233 29.11 0.32 -10.89
CA LYS A 233 30.12 -0.68 -10.57
C LYS A 233 30.92 -0.31 -9.30
N ARG A 234 31.32 0.97 -9.18
CA ARG A 234 32.05 1.47 -7.99
C ARG A 234 31.18 1.42 -6.72
N ILE A 235 29.92 1.82 -6.80
CA ILE A 235 29.01 1.72 -5.65
C ILE A 235 28.84 0.26 -5.23
N ARG A 236 28.71 -0.64 -6.20
CA ARG A 236 28.60 -2.08 -5.91
C ARG A 236 29.83 -2.64 -5.20
N SER A 237 31.04 -2.19 -5.53
CA SER A 237 32.26 -2.64 -4.87
C SER A 237 32.44 -2.12 -3.44
N LEU A 238 31.61 -1.15 -3.00
CA LEU A 238 31.55 -0.69 -1.61
C LEU A 238 30.60 -1.55 -0.74
N LEU A 239 29.79 -2.39 -1.37
CA LEU A 239 28.80 -3.20 -0.65
C LEU A 239 29.41 -4.53 -0.21
N PRO A 240 28.98 -5.07 0.95
CA PRO A 240 29.34 -6.42 1.35
C PRO A 240 28.94 -7.46 0.28
N PRO A 241 29.64 -8.59 0.21
CA PRO A 241 29.26 -9.69 -0.68
C PRO A 241 27.80 -10.11 -0.48
N GLY A 242 27.08 -10.37 -1.57
CA GLY A 242 25.69 -10.79 -1.54
C GLY A 242 24.66 -9.65 -1.40
N VAL A 243 25.06 -8.43 -1.06
CA VAL A 243 24.13 -7.29 -1.01
C VAL A 243 23.76 -6.85 -2.42
N LEU A 244 22.48 -6.94 -2.73
CA LEU A 244 21.94 -6.52 -4.02
C LEU A 244 21.85 -5.00 -4.09
N LEU A 245 22.18 -4.43 -5.26
CA LEU A 245 22.11 -2.99 -5.52
C LEU A 245 21.30 -2.71 -6.76
N ARG A 246 20.38 -1.77 -6.67
CA ARG A 246 19.75 -1.14 -7.84
C ARG A 246 20.07 0.34 -7.89
N VAL A 247 20.46 0.80 -9.08
CA VAL A 247 20.68 2.23 -9.37
C VAL A 247 19.75 2.62 -10.51
N ARG A 248 18.90 3.61 -10.27
CA ARG A 248 17.92 4.12 -11.23
C ARG A 248 18.22 5.58 -11.59
N GLY A 249 17.91 5.93 -12.85
CA GLY A 249 17.78 7.30 -13.27
C GLY A 249 16.32 7.75 -13.24
N PRO A 250 16.06 9.08 -13.36
CA PRO A 250 14.71 9.61 -13.47
C PRO A 250 13.98 9.05 -14.70
N GLY A 251 12.70 8.70 -14.53
CA GLY A 251 11.85 8.20 -15.62
C GLY A 251 11.95 6.70 -15.89
N GLU A 252 12.80 5.97 -15.19
CA GLU A 252 12.86 4.50 -15.31
C GLU A 252 11.71 3.78 -14.58
N THR A 253 11.08 4.48 -13.65
CA THR A 253 9.87 4.04 -12.96
C THR A 253 8.91 5.22 -12.84
N PRO A 254 7.58 4.97 -12.70
CA PRO A 254 6.59 6.03 -12.54
C PRO A 254 6.88 6.96 -11.35
N PHE A 255 7.49 6.43 -10.30
CA PHE A 255 7.90 7.19 -9.11
C PHE A 255 9.40 6.96 -8.87
N PHE A 256 10.14 8.05 -8.72
CA PHE A 256 11.59 8.01 -8.45
C PHE A 256 11.82 7.78 -6.96
N ARG A 257 11.73 6.51 -6.55
CA ARG A 257 11.83 6.07 -5.16
C ARG A 257 12.51 4.70 -5.04
N GLN A 258 12.85 4.31 -3.82
CA GLN A 258 13.36 2.98 -3.50
C GLN A 258 12.28 1.90 -3.63
N GLY A 259 12.73 0.66 -3.76
CA GLY A 259 11.86 -0.51 -3.85
C GLY A 259 11.44 -0.82 -5.29
N ASP A 260 10.77 -1.93 -5.48
CA ASP A 260 10.31 -2.41 -6.77
C ASP A 260 8.78 -2.33 -6.91
N ALA A 261 8.03 -2.16 -5.83
CA ALA A 261 6.60 -1.88 -5.86
C ALA A 261 6.34 -0.62 -6.71
N VAL A 262 5.36 -0.70 -7.61
CA VAL A 262 5.11 0.37 -8.58
C VAL A 262 4.38 1.53 -7.93
N LEU A 263 3.35 1.26 -7.13
CA LEU A 263 2.54 2.30 -6.49
C LEU A 263 3.04 2.61 -5.07
N PRO A 264 3.23 3.89 -4.74
CA PRO A 264 3.47 4.30 -3.37
C PRO A 264 2.17 4.21 -2.54
N PRO A 265 2.26 4.00 -1.21
CA PRO A 265 1.10 3.94 -0.32
C PRO A 265 0.12 5.10 -0.46
N VAL A 266 0.59 6.31 -0.67
CA VAL A 266 -0.29 7.47 -0.87
C VAL A 266 -1.22 7.31 -2.08
N ARG A 267 -0.78 6.63 -3.14
CA ARG A 267 -1.62 6.33 -4.30
C ARG A 267 -2.63 5.23 -4.01
N LEU A 268 -2.25 4.22 -3.22
CA LEU A 268 -3.17 3.18 -2.76
C LEU A 268 -4.27 3.77 -1.88
N LYS A 269 -3.94 4.72 -1.02
CA LYS A 269 -4.92 5.44 -0.19
C LYS A 269 -5.96 6.19 -1.03
N VAL A 270 -5.52 6.87 -2.08
CA VAL A 270 -6.44 7.57 -3.01
C VAL A 270 -7.34 6.59 -3.76
N LEU A 271 -6.82 5.45 -4.20
CA LEU A 271 -7.52 4.50 -5.05
C LEU A 271 -8.41 3.53 -4.26
N PHE A 272 -7.96 3.13 -3.08
CA PHE A 272 -8.57 2.03 -2.30
C PHE A 272 -8.98 2.45 -0.89
N GLY A 273 -8.90 3.73 -0.58
CA GLY A 273 -9.23 4.28 0.73
C GLY A 273 -8.06 4.29 1.70
N GLU A 274 -8.03 5.32 2.53
CA GLU A 274 -7.11 5.43 3.65
C GLU A 274 -7.69 4.74 4.88
N PHE A 275 -6.88 4.01 5.60
CA PHE A 275 -7.27 3.38 6.86
C PHE A 275 -6.47 3.90 8.05
N ALA A 276 -7.08 3.84 9.22
CA ALA A 276 -6.38 3.89 10.49
C ALA A 276 -6.03 2.47 10.95
N ALA A 277 -4.91 2.32 11.65
CA ALA A 277 -4.45 1.03 12.14
C ALA A 277 -3.53 1.21 13.37
N ARG A 278 -3.19 0.09 14.02
CA ARG A 278 -2.08 0.02 14.97
C ARG A 278 -1.23 -1.21 14.73
N PRO A 279 0.07 -1.15 14.95
CA PRO A 279 0.92 -2.32 14.96
C PRO A 279 0.53 -3.28 16.09
N ILE A 280 0.55 -4.58 15.77
CA ILE A 280 0.39 -5.66 16.77
C ILE A 280 1.53 -6.66 16.63
N ALA A 281 1.62 -7.60 17.55
CA ALA A 281 2.68 -8.60 17.59
C ALA A 281 2.82 -9.38 16.27
N GLY A 282 4.03 -9.85 15.97
CA GLY A 282 4.33 -10.64 14.78
C GLY A 282 4.39 -9.86 13.47
N GLY A 283 4.47 -8.53 13.52
CA GLY A 283 4.55 -7.67 12.33
C GLY A 283 3.23 -7.52 11.59
N PHE A 284 2.12 -7.72 12.29
CA PHE A 284 0.77 -7.51 11.80
C PHE A 284 0.24 -6.11 12.15
N LEU A 285 -0.88 -5.77 11.54
CA LEU A 285 -1.64 -4.55 11.75
C LEU A 285 -3.07 -4.89 12.12
N GLU A 286 -3.56 -4.29 13.19
CA GLU A 286 -4.98 -4.17 13.44
C GLU A 286 -5.50 -2.95 12.70
N ILE A 287 -6.21 -3.20 11.60
CA ILE A 287 -6.80 -2.15 10.75
C ILE A 287 -8.22 -1.86 11.24
N ASP A 288 -8.63 -0.60 11.18
CA ASP A 288 -9.98 -0.15 11.55
C ASP A 288 -11.06 -1.10 11.01
N PRO A 289 -11.81 -1.78 11.87
CA PRO A 289 -12.86 -2.71 11.44
C PRO A 289 -13.94 -2.05 10.56
N ALA A 290 -14.19 -0.76 10.73
CA ALA A 290 -15.15 -0.03 9.89
C ALA A 290 -14.64 0.07 8.45
N TRP A 291 -13.35 0.40 8.27
CA TRP A 291 -12.72 0.40 6.94
C TRP A 291 -12.71 -1.01 6.34
N VAL A 292 -12.36 -2.03 7.11
CA VAL A 292 -12.35 -3.42 6.62
C VAL A 292 -13.73 -3.85 6.14
N ARG A 293 -14.80 -3.56 6.89
CA ARG A 293 -16.19 -3.91 6.48
C ARG A 293 -16.62 -3.25 5.18
N THR A 294 -16.16 -2.03 4.92
CA THR A 294 -16.57 -1.25 3.74
C THR A 294 -15.71 -1.55 2.51
N HIS A 295 -14.46 -1.95 2.67
CA HIS A 295 -13.51 -2.10 1.57
C HIS A 295 -13.15 -3.55 1.24
N ILE A 296 -13.17 -4.45 2.22
CA ILE A 296 -12.74 -5.84 2.04
C ILE A 296 -13.95 -6.76 1.94
N VAL A 297 -13.99 -7.56 0.88
CA VAL A 297 -15.07 -8.53 0.64
C VAL A 297 -14.51 -9.93 0.47
N THR A 298 -15.33 -10.93 0.80
CA THR A 298 -15.02 -12.35 0.52
C THR A 298 -16.00 -12.83 -0.53
N VAL A 299 -15.52 -13.10 -1.73
CA VAL A 299 -16.34 -13.48 -2.89
C VAL A 299 -15.69 -14.61 -3.69
N PRO A 300 -16.47 -15.40 -4.44
CA PRO A 300 -15.91 -16.36 -5.38
C PRO A 300 -15.36 -15.63 -6.63
N VAL A 301 -14.22 -16.13 -7.13
CA VAL A 301 -13.63 -15.74 -8.42
C VAL A 301 -13.25 -17.01 -9.20
N PRO A 302 -13.08 -16.94 -10.52
CA PRO A 302 -12.63 -18.08 -11.33
C PRO A 302 -11.34 -18.70 -10.77
N ILE A 303 -11.13 -19.97 -11.00
CA ILE A 303 -9.94 -20.77 -10.62
C ILE A 303 -9.69 -20.81 -9.11
N LEU A 304 -9.51 -19.68 -8.44
CA LEU A 304 -9.13 -19.61 -7.01
C LEU A 304 -10.27 -19.91 -6.04
N GLY A 305 -11.55 -19.79 -6.48
CA GLY A 305 -12.70 -19.92 -5.59
C GLY A 305 -12.84 -18.69 -4.68
N LYS A 306 -13.09 -18.86 -3.38
CA LYS A 306 -13.28 -17.73 -2.46
C LYS A 306 -11.98 -16.99 -2.18
N VAL A 307 -11.95 -15.70 -2.51
CA VAL A 307 -10.85 -14.78 -2.18
C VAL A 307 -11.33 -13.68 -1.26
N ARG A 308 -10.44 -13.18 -0.41
CA ARG A 308 -10.71 -12.02 0.46
C ARG A 308 -9.83 -10.86 0.02
N CYS A 309 -10.37 -9.93 -0.76
CA CYS A 309 -9.64 -8.83 -1.37
C CYS A 309 -10.40 -7.50 -1.22
N ASN A 310 -9.78 -6.41 -1.69
CA ASN A 310 -10.48 -5.13 -1.81
C ASN A 310 -11.61 -5.25 -2.83
N ARG A 311 -12.76 -4.73 -2.48
CA ARG A 311 -13.97 -4.72 -3.32
C ARG A 311 -13.70 -4.15 -4.72
N ALA A 312 -12.93 -3.06 -4.79
CA ALA A 312 -12.61 -2.40 -6.05
C ALA A 312 -11.68 -3.23 -6.95
N LEU A 313 -10.91 -4.18 -6.39
CA LEU A 313 -10.04 -5.07 -7.17
C LEU A 313 -10.80 -6.24 -7.80
N ILE A 314 -11.94 -6.65 -7.25
CA ILE A 314 -12.63 -7.90 -7.62
C ILE A 314 -12.98 -7.99 -9.10
N PRO A 315 -13.55 -6.96 -9.76
CA PRO A 315 -13.88 -7.05 -11.19
C PRO A 315 -12.65 -7.34 -12.06
N GLN A 316 -11.56 -6.64 -11.79
CA GLN A 316 -10.29 -6.77 -12.50
C GLN A 316 -9.64 -8.14 -12.27
N LEU A 317 -9.60 -8.61 -11.03
CA LEU A 317 -9.08 -9.93 -10.68
C LEU A 317 -9.91 -11.04 -11.32
N SER A 318 -11.25 -10.94 -11.25
CA SER A 318 -12.15 -11.92 -11.86
C SER A 318 -11.96 -11.99 -13.38
N SER A 319 -11.79 -10.85 -14.05
CA SER A 319 -11.56 -10.78 -15.49
C SER A 319 -10.22 -11.38 -15.88
N ALA A 320 -9.16 -11.11 -15.11
CA ALA A 320 -7.84 -11.72 -15.34
C ALA A 320 -7.90 -13.25 -15.22
N LEU A 321 -8.52 -13.77 -14.17
CA LEU A 321 -8.66 -15.21 -13.94
C LEU A 321 -9.59 -15.87 -14.97
N ALA A 322 -10.67 -15.21 -15.40
CA ALA A 322 -11.54 -15.70 -16.45
C ALA A 322 -10.81 -15.76 -17.80
N GLU A 323 -9.88 -14.84 -18.08
CA GLU A 323 -9.04 -14.91 -19.28
C GLU A 323 -8.05 -16.08 -19.17
N VAL A 324 -7.41 -16.30 -18.01
CA VAL A 324 -6.55 -17.47 -17.79
C VAL A 324 -7.30 -18.77 -18.06
N ASP A 325 -8.54 -18.89 -17.58
CA ASP A 325 -9.39 -20.08 -17.79
C ASP A 325 -9.77 -20.25 -19.26
N ARG A 326 -10.21 -19.19 -19.93
CA ARG A 326 -10.55 -19.18 -21.37
C ARG A 326 -9.38 -19.57 -22.27
N GLU A 327 -8.16 -19.15 -21.90
CA GLU A 327 -6.93 -19.51 -22.59
C GLU A 327 -6.42 -20.93 -22.23
N ARG A 328 -7.18 -21.69 -21.41
CA ARG A 328 -6.84 -23.05 -20.95
C ARG A 328 -5.52 -23.10 -20.15
N LEU A 329 -5.27 -22.07 -19.34
CA LEU A 329 -4.08 -21.95 -18.50
C LEU A 329 -4.38 -22.16 -17.01
N ALA A 330 -5.60 -22.60 -16.66
CA ALA A 330 -6.02 -22.78 -15.27
C ALA A 330 -5.15 -23.78 -14.50
N GLU A 331 -4.60 -24.80 -15.18
CA GLU A 331 -3.69 -25.80 -14.61
C GLU A 331 -2.38 -25.22 -14.05
N PHE A 332 -1.97 -24.03 -14.52
CA PHE A 332 -0.77 -23.32 -14.04
C PHE A 332 -1.02 -22.48 -12.79
N ILE A 333 -2.24 -22.48 -12.24
CA ILE A 333 -2.58 -21.85 -10.97
C ILE A 333 -3.11 -22.90 -10.01
N ASP A 334 -2.29 -23.29 -9.04
CA ASP A 334 -2.76 -24.22 -8.00
C ASP A 334 -3.61 -23.48 -6.97
N ARG A 335 -4.92 -23.74 -7.00
CA ARG A 335 -5.88 -23.20 -6.03
C ARG A 335 -5.53 -23.54 -4.57
N LYS A 336 -4.90 -24.70 -4.34
CA LYS A 336 -4.56 -25.15 -2.97
C LYS A 336 -3.33 -24.41 -2.45
N ASP A 337 -2.55 -23.80 -3.36
CA ASP A 337 -1.33 -23.05 -3.08
C ASP A 337 -1.53 -21.54 -3.21
N TYR A 338 -2.78 -21.06 -3.04
CA TYR A 338 -3.14 -19.65 -2.94
C TYR A 338 -2.91 -19.16 -1.51
N ALA A 339 -1.94 -18.26 -1.30
CA ALA A 339 -1.55 -17.77 0.02
C ALA A 339 -2.30 -16.52 0.49
N GLY A 340 -3.17 -15.95 -0.36
CA GLY A 340 -4.10 -14.90 0.08
C GLY A 340 -3.95 -13.57 -0.66
N CYS A 341 -4.91 -12.67 -0.35
CA CYS A 341 -4.95 -11.32 -0.92
C CYS A 341 -4.97 -10.26 0.18
N TYR A 342 -5.93 -10.24 1.08
CA TYR A 342 -5.97 -9.28 2.18
C TYR A 342 -5.24 -9.80 3.42
N SER A 343 -4.26 -9.05 3.88
CA SER A 343 -3.56 -9.30 5.14
C SER A 343 -3.02 -7.99 5.70
N GLY A 344 -3.52 -7.55 6.85
CA GLY A 344 -3.01 -6.38 7.58
C GLY A 344 -1.62 -6.68 8.15
N ARG A 345 -0.56 -6.39 7.40
CA ARG A 345 0.82 -6.68 7.81
C ARG A 345 1.82 -5.69 7.22
N PHE A 346 2.98 -5.63 7.85
CA PHE A 346 4.15 -5.00 7.25
C PHE A 346 4.77 -5.91 6.17
N LEU A 347 5.57 -5.33 5.28
CA LEU A 347 6.41 -6.07 4.35
C LEU A 347 7.33 -7.01 5.14
N ASN A 348 7.33 -8.29 4.77
CA ASN A 348 8.09 -9.35 5.45
C ASN A 348 7.87 -9.38 6.97
N ARG A 349 6.71 -8.91 7.45
CA ARG A 349 6.37 -8.74 8.88
C ARG A 349 7.38 -7.89 9.66
N ASN A 350 8.11 -7.02 8.96
CA ASN A 350 9.07 -6.11 9.56
C ASN A 350 8.49 -4.68 9.61
N PRO A 351 8.20 -4.12 10.80
CA PRO A 351 7.66 -2.76 10.93
C PRO A 351 8.51 -1.68 10.28
N GLU A 352 9.80 -1.88 10.16
CA GLU A 352 10.70 -0.95 9.48
C GLU A 352 10.57 -0.99 7.96
N ALA A 353 10.05 -2.07 7.39
CA ALA A 353 10.01 -2.25 5.93
C ALA A 353 8.84 -1.54 5.23
N GLY A 354 7.92 -0.98 5.99
CA GLY A 354 6.71 -0.34 5.47
C GLY A 354 5.51 -1.29 5.40
N ILE A 355 4.35 -0.78 5.00
CA ILE A 355 3.10 -1.53 4.94
C ILE A 355 3.00 -2.28 3.63
N SER A 356 2.64 -3.56 3.71
CA SER A 356 2.41 -4.42 2.54
C SER A 356 1.15 -3.99 1.77
N HIS A 357 1.15 -4.12 0.45
CA HIS A 357 -0.02 -3.87 -0.39
C HIS A 357 -1.18 -4.85 -0.10
N HIS A 358 -0.88 -6.00 0.49
CA HIS A 358 -1.91 -6.89 1.05
C HIS A 358 -2.77 -6.21 2.13
N ALA A 359 -2.28 -5.19 2.82
CA ALA A 359 -3.06 -4.47 3.82
C ALA A 359 -4.23 -3.69 3.21
N TRP A 360 -4.13 -3.29 1.94
CA TRP A 360 -5.24 -2.74 1.15
C TRP A 360 -6.07 -3.81 0.45
N GLY A 361 -5.64 -5.10 0.46
CA GLY A 361 -6.27 -6.18 -0.29
C GLY A 361 -6.13 -6.04 -1.80
N VAL A 362 -5.01 -5.50 -2.27
CA VAL A 362 -4.73 -5.21 -3.69
C VAL A 362 -3.50 -5.95 -4.23
N ALA A 363 -3.02 -6.90 -3.49
CA ALA A 363 -2.00 -7.85 -3.89
C ALA A 363 -2.50 -9.27 -3.62
N LEU A 364 -2.00 -10.25 -4.35
CA LEU A 364 -2.32 -11.66 -4.16
C LEU A 364 -1.10 -12.53 -4.39
N ASP A 365 -1.02 -13.62 -3.62
CA ASP A 365 0.06 -14.59 -3.69
C ASP A 365 -0.50 -15.92 -4.19
N VAL A 366 -0.01 -16.39 -5.35
CA VAL A 366 -0.42 -17.66 -6.00
C VAL A 366 0.79 -18.57 -6.24
N ASN A 367 0.60 -19.87 -6.20
CA ASN A 367 1.65 -20.88 -6.34
C ASN A 367 2.81 -20.61 -5.35
N ALA A 368 2.47 -20.34 -4.10
CA ALA A 368 3.40 -19.82 -3.10
C ALA A 368 4.52 -20.79 -2.75
N SER A 369 4.23 -22.09 -2.71
CA SER A 369 5.21 -23.12 -2.34
C SER A 369 6.35 -23.25 -3.35
N THR A 370 6.05 -23.05 -4.64
CA THR A 370 7.02 -23.13 -5.75
C THR A 370 7.62 -21.79 -6.14
N ASN A 371 7.13 -20.68 -5.57
CA ASN A 371 7.52 -19.31 -5.91
C ASN A 371 7.87 -18.48 -4.68
N GLN A 372 8.55 -19.08 -3.71
CA GLN A 372 8.87 -18.43 -2.45
C GLN A 372 9.70 -17.15 -2.63
N PHE A 373 9.47 -16.18 -1.73
CA PHE A 373 10.22 -14.92 -1.69
C PHE A 373 11.74 -15.18 -1.65
N GLY A 374 12.48 -14.48 -2.51
CA GLY A 374 13.94 -14.58 -2.62
C GLY A 374 14.43 -15.79 -3.43
N GLN A 375 13.56 -16.67 -3.89
CA GLN A 375 13.89 -17.82 -4.74
C GLN A 375 13.70 -17.49 -6.24
N SER A 376 14.25 -18.36 -7.10
CA SER A 376 14.01 -18.26 -8.54
C SER A 376 12.52 -18.44 -8.83
N PRO A 377 11.88 -17.53 -9.56
CA PRO A 377 10.45 -17.61 -9.82
C PRO A 377 10.13 -18.64 -10.92
N HIS A 378 8.99 -19.33 -10.75
CA HIS A 378 8.52 -20.40 -11.65
C HIS A 378 7.09 -20.21 -12.16
N GLN A 379 6.54 -18.98 -12.13
CA GLN A 379 5.21 -18.72 -12.70
C GLN A 379 5.22 -18.89 -14.23
N ASP A 380 4.14 -19.46 -14.76
CA ASP A 380 3.97 -19.55 -16.22
C ASP A 380 3.96 -18.13 -16.85
N PRO A 381 4.81 -17.87 -17.87
CA PRO A 381 4.92 -16.54 -18.45
C PRO A 381 3.64 -16.05 -19.13
N ARG A 382 2.75 -16.94 -19.59
CA ARG A 382 1.47 -16.61 -20.21
C ARG A 382 0.49 -16.11 -19.15
N VAL A 383 0.44 -16.78 -17.97
CA VAL A 383 -0.33 -16.33 -16.82
C VAL A 383 0.16 -14.94 -16.37
N VAL A 384 1.48 -14.75 -16.25
CA VAL A 384 2.07 -13.45 -15.93
C VAL A 384 1.68 -12.38 -16.96
N ALA A 385 1.67 -12.72 -18.26
CA ALA A 385 1.30 -11.79 -19.32
C ALA A 385 -0.17 -11.36 -19.23
N ILE A 386 -1.09 -12.30 -18.92
CA ILE A 386 -2.52 -12.01 -18.71
C ILE A 386 -2.69 -11.09 -17.51
N PHE A 387 -2.10 -11.40 -16.35
CA PHE A 387 -2.19 -10.53 -15.18
C PHE A 387 -1.68 -9.12 -15.48
N ARG A 388 -0.55 -9.00 -16.22
CA ARG A 388 -0.03 -7.68 -16.64
C ARG A 388 -0.98 -6.92 -17.54
N LYS A 389 -1.62 -7.59 -18.52
CA LYS A 389 -2.66 -7.02 -19.36
C LYS A 389 -3.80 -6.45 -18.52
N TRP A 390 -4.16 -7.13 -17.44
CA TRP A 390 -5.19 -6.72 -16.52
C TRP A 390 -4.70 -5.77 -15.42
N GLY A 391 -3.54 -5.11 -15.60
CA GLY A 391 -3.06 -4.05 -14.72
C GLY A 391 -2.46 -4.52 -13.40
N PHE A 392 -1.93 -5.74 -13.37
CA PHE A 392 -1.12 -6.22 -12.26
C PHE A 392 0.37 -6.18 -12.64
N THR A 393 1.25 -5.99 -11.66
CA THR A 393 2.67 -6.28 -11.80
C THR A 393 3.02 -7.56 -11.06
N TRP A 394 4.06 -8.24 -11.53
CA TRP A 394 4.54 -9.48 -10.95
C TRP A 394 5.88 -9.28 -10.23
N GLY A 395 5.96 -9.72 -8.96
CA GLY A 395 7.14 -9.56 -8.11
C GLY A 395 8.33 -10.44 -8.51
N GLY A 396 8.15 -11.43 -9.38
CA GLY A 396 9.24 -12.29 -9.85
C GLY A 396 10.35 -11.57 -10.63
N ARG A 397 10.13 -10.30 -11.02
CA ARG A 397 11.13 -9.45 -11.70
C ARG A 397 11.76 -8.41 -10.77
N TRP A 398 11.44 -8.42 -9.50
CA TRP A 398 12.00 -7.50 -8.51
C TRP A 398 13.48 -7.78 -8.26
N LEU A 399 14.18 -6.81 -7.68
CA LEU A 399 15.61 -6.97 -7.35
C LEU A 399 15.84 -8.17 -6.42
N LEU A 400 14.96 -8.36 -5.46
CA LEU A 400 14.80 -9.57 -4.69
C LEU A 400 13.47 -10.19 -5.13
N PRO A 401 13.49 -11.30 -5.89
CA PRO A 401 12.29 -11.84 -6.49
C PRO A 401 11.23 -12.26 -5.46
N ASP A 402 9.98 -11.96 -5.77
CA ASP A 402 8.80 -12.46 -5.06
C ASP A 402 7.87 -13.12 -6.09
N GLY A 403 8.17 -14.39 -6.39
CA GLY A 403 7.57 -15.09 -7.51
C GLY A 403 6.08 -15.39 -7.34
N MET A 404 5.59 -15.51 -6.09
CA MET A 404 4.17 -15.73 -5.81
C MET A 404 3.35 -14.45 -5.97
N HIS A 405 3.98 -13.27 -5.85
CA HIS A 405 3.32 -11.99 -5.64
C HIS A 405 2.90 -11.31 -6.93
N PHE A 406 1.62 -10.97 -7.01
CA PHE A 406 1.04 -10.07 -8.00
C PHE A 406 0.37 -8.90 -7.28
N GLU A 407 0.66 -7.67 -7.70
CA GLU A 407 0.03 -6.49 -7.10
C GLU A 407 -0.58 -5.56 -8.15
N PHE A 408 -1.63 -4.87 -7.76
CA PHE A 408 -2.30 -3.87 -8.58
C PHE A 408 -1.36 -2.71 -8.95
N VAL A 409 -1.44 -2.29 -10.22
CA VAL A 409 -0.72 -1.12 -10.75
C VAL A 409 -1.67 -0.09 -11.36
N SER A 410 -2.64 -0.55 -12.14
CA SER A 410 -3.59 0.32 -12.83
C SER A 410 -4.90 -0.40 -13.10
N PHE A 411 -5.99 0.34 -13.19
CA PHE A 411 -7.20 -0.20 -13.78
C PHE A 411 -6.99 -0.33 -15.30
N PRO A 412 -7.52 -1.39 -15.94
CA PRO A 412 -7.47 -1.51 -17.39
C PRO A 412 -8.14 -0.28 -17.99
N THR A 413 -7.48 0.36 -18.94
CA THR A 413 -8.15 1.33 -19.82
C THR A 413 -9.17 0.53 -20.62
N GLY A 414 -10.45 0.86 -20.48
CA GLY A 414 -11.52 0.16 -21.19
C GLY A 414 -11.18 -0.03 -22.66
N GLY A 415 -11.20 -1.27 -23.11
CA GLY A 415 -11.16 -1.63 -24.50
C GLY A 415 -12.53 -1.47 -25.12
#